data_5fe8892c07f718a2cebb52090be5e784
#
_entry.id   5fe8892c07f718a2cebb52090be5e784
#
_cell.length_a   1.000
_cell.length_b   1.000
_cell.length_c   1.000
_cell.angle_alpha   90.00
_cell.angle_beta   90.00
_cell.angle_gamma   90.00
#
_symmetry.space_group_name_H-M   'P 1'
#
loop_
_entity.id
_entity.type
_entity.pdbx_description
1 polymer ?
#
loop_
_entity_poly.entity_id
_entity_poly.type
_entity_poly.pdbx_seq_one_letter_code
_entity_poly.pdbx_strand_id
1 'polypeptide(L)'
;MTSDRGPFRYRTDVLRNLERHGVRPTPRTRPELVREFVRDLYLYEIRALRARMLRQEFPRTEYADRVDRLRRKYTVLALLPRQMIE
;
A
#
# COMPACT_ATOMS: atom_id res chain seq x y z
N MET A 1 7.57 17.63 -23.53
CA MET A 1 7.23 17.26 -23.27
C MET A 1 6.66 16.55 -22.64
N THR A 2 6.19 16.17 -22.68
CA THR A 2 5.58 15.53 -21.74
C THR A 2 5.41 14.14 -21.99
N SER A 3 6.38 13.42 -21.70
CA SER A 3 6.33 12.01 -21.65
C SER A 3 5.40 11.50 -20.57
N ASP A 4 4.77 12.39 -19.84
CA ASP A 4 3.91 12.01 -18.74
C ASP A 4 2.48 11.75 -19.11
N ARG A 5 2.16 11.80 -20.39
CA ARG A 5 0.81 11.53 -20.81
C ARG A 5 0.54 10.04 -20.86
N GLY A 6 -0.55 9.66 -20.28
CA GLY A 6 -1.01 8.29 -20.29
C GLY A 6 -2.48 8.27 -19.93
N PRO A 7 -3.12 7.08 -20.01
CA PRO A 7 -4.56 6.97 -19.78
C PRO A 7 -4.96 7.07 -18.32
N PHE A 8 -4.00 7.06 -17.39
CA PHE A 8 -4.34 6.99 -15.99
C PHE A 8 -3.97 8.28 -15.26
N ARG A 9 -4.95 8.87 -14.61
CA ARG A 9 -4.75 10.06 -13.82
C ARG A 9 -5.04 9.71 -12.36
N TYR A 10 -3.98 9.47 -11.61
CA TYR A 10 -4.12 9.07 -10.21
C TYR A 10 -4.60 10.22 -9.34
N ARG A 11 -5.48 9.90 -8.39
CA ARG A 11 -5.97 10.87 -7.42
C ARG A 11 -4.81 11.35 -6.55
N THR A 12 -4.85 12.62 -6.18
CA THR A 12 -3.79 13.23 -5.37
C THR A 12 -3.63 12.52 -4.01
N ASP A 13 -4.74 12.19 -3.36
CA ASP A 13 -4.70 11.50 -2.07
C ASP A 13 -4.09 10.10 -2.20
N VAL A 14 -4.36 9.42 -3.31
CA VAL A 14 -3.78 8.11 -3.59
C VAL A 14 -2.27 8.24 -3.80
N LEU A 15 -1.85 9.22 -4.59
CA LEU A 15 -0.42 9.44 -4.83
C LEU A 15 0.33 9.74 -3.54
N ARG A 16 -0.27 10.51 -2.64
CA ARG A 16 0.35 10.80 -1.35
C ARG A 16 0.52 9.56 -0.50
N ASN A 17 -0.49 8.69 -0.48
CA ASN A 17 -0.38 7.45 0.27
C ASN A 17 0.68 6.53 -0.34
N LEU A 18 0.67 6.41 -1.67
CA LEU A 18 1.65 5.57 -2.37
C LEU A 18 3.08 6.05 -2.12
N GLU A 19 3.29 7.36 -2.11
CA GLU A 19 4.62 7.93 -1.89
C GLU A 19 5.19 7.54 -0.53
N ARG A 20 4.34 7.43 0.49
CA ARG A 20 4.77 6.98 1.81
C ARG A 20 5.34 5.57 1.79
N HIS A 21 4.97 4.78 0.81
CA HIS A 21 5.47 3.42 0.64
C HIS A 21 6.53 3.32 -0.46
N GLY A 22 7.01 4.47 -0.95
CA GLY A 22 8.02 4.49 -1.98
C GLY A 22 7.51 4.15 -3.37
N VAL A 23 6.20 4.24 -3.58
CA VAL A 23 5.59 3.87 -4.86
C VAL A 23 5.19 5.14 -5.61
N ARG A 24 5.69 5.28 -6.84
CA ARG A 24 5.41 6.45 -7.68
C ARG A 24 4.98 6.00 -9.06
N PRO A 25 3.68 5.77 -9.25
CA PRO A 25 3.19 5.36 -10.56
C PRO A 25 3.26 6.51 -11.56
N THR A 26 3.39 6.16 -12.82
CA THR A 26 3.30 7.13 -13.90
C THR A 26 1.88 7.10 -14.48
N PRO A 27 1.51 8.07 -15.34
CA PRO A 27 0.21 8.01 -16.02
C PRO A 27 0.03 6.78 -16.91
N ARG A 28 1.08 6.01 -17.13
CA ARG A 28 1.01 4.77 -17.91
C ARG A 28 0.98 3.52 -17.03
N THR A 29 1.18 3.67 -15.74
CA THR A 29 1.16 2.53 -14.83
C THR A 29 -0.28 2.14 -14.54
N ARG A 30 -0.63 0.90 -14.81
CA ARG A 30 -1.99 0.41 -14.59
C ARG A 30 -2.30 0.35 -13.10
N PRO A 31 -3.46 0.86 -12.67
CA PRO A 31 -3.83 0.83 -11.26
C PRO A 31 -3.84 -0.58 -10.65
N GLU A 32 -4.20 -1.59 -11.42
CA GLU A 32 -4.18 -2.98 -10.96
C GLU A 32 -2.79 -3.40 -10.53
N LEU A 33 -1.77 -3.02 -11.32
CA LEU A 33 -0.39 -3.37 -11.00
C LEU A 33 0.09 -2.62 -9.75
N VAL A 34 -0.30 -1.37 -9.61
CA VAL A 34 0.06 -0.59 -8.43
C VAL A 34 -0.53 -1.24 -7.18
N ARG A 35 -1.82 -1.58 -7.23
CA ARG A 35 -2.50 -2.21 -6.11
C ARG A 35 -1.87 -3.54 -5.74
N GLU A 36 -1.53 -4.33 -6.73
CA GLU A 36 -0.89 -5.63 -6.52
C GLU A 36 0.47 -5.47 -5.85
N PHE A 37 1.27 -4.51 -6.30
CA PHE A 37 2.57 -4.24 -5.70
C PHE A 37 2.43 -3.80 -4.24
N VAL A 38 1.49 -2.89 -3.96
CA VAL A 38 1.25 -2.41 -2.60
C VAL A 38 0.74 -3.55 -1.71
N ARG A 39 -0.10 -4.42 -2.26
CA ARG A 39 -0.57 -5.58 -1.52
C ARG A 39 0.59 -6.49 -1.12
N ASP A 40 1.55 -6.68 -2.02
CA ASP A 40 2.72 -7.51 -1.72
C ASP A 40 3.57 -6.89 -0.63
N LEU A 41 3.74 -5.57 -0.63
CA LEU A 41 4.42 -4.87 0.45
C LEU A 41 3.71 -5.09 1.80
N TYR A 42 2.40 -4.94 1.79
CA TYR A 42 1.61 -5.15 2.99
C TYR A 42 1.76 -6.57 3.53
N LEU A 43 1.66 -7.56 2.67
CA LEU A 43 1.82 -8.96 3.08
C LEU A 43 3.20 -9.24 3.63
N TYR A 44 4.22 -8.63 3.04
CA TYR A 44 5.58 -8.75 3.54
C TYR A 44 5.67 -8.21 4.98
N GLU A 45 5.10 -7.03 5.23
CA GLU A 45 5.13 -6.44 6.58
C GLU A 45 4.32 -7.25 7.58
N ILE A 46 3.17 -7.83 7.16
CA ILE A 46 2.37 -8.69 8.03
C ILE A 46 3.18 -9.93 8.44
N ARG A 47 3.88 -10.54 7.49
CA ARG A 47 4.71 -11.71 7.79
C ARG A 47 5.85 -11.37 8.74
N ALA A 48 6.48 -10.21 8.53
CA ALA A 48 7.55 -9.75 9.40
C ALA A 48 7.02 -9.48 10.81
N LEU A 49 5.85 -8.88 10.91
CA LEU A 49 5.22 -8.60 12.20
C LEU A 49 4.91 -9.90 12.94
N ARG A 50 4.37 -10.89 12.25
CA ARG A 50 4.08 -12.19 12.84
C ARG A 50 5.35 -12.87 13.32
N ALA A 51 6.42 -12.81 12.53
CA ALA A 51 7.70 -13.40 12.93
C ALA A 51 8.23 -12.76 14.21
N ARG A 52 8.09 -11.44 14.34
CA ARG A 52 8.50 -10.73 15.55
C ARG A 52 7.69 -11.16 16.76
N MET A 53 6.39 -11.34 16.57
CA MET A 53 5.53 -11.84 17.65
C MET A 53 5.97 -13.24 18.08
N LEU A 54 6.25 -14.11 17.13
CA LEU A 54 6.68 -15.47 17.43
C LEU A 54 8.05 -15.51 18.13
N ARG A 55 8.90 -14.51 17.88
CA ARG A 55 10.16 -14.36 18.58
C ARG A 55 10.00 -13.65 19.94
N GLN A 56 8.77 -13.36 20.32
CA GLN A 56 8.45 -12.73 21.60
C GLN A 56 9.03 -11.31 21.73
N GLU A 57 9.12 -10.58 20.63
CA GLU A 57 9.58 -9.19 20.64
C GLU A 57 8.54 -8.24 21.21
N PHE A 58 7.29 -8.70 21.29
CA PHE A 58 6.20 -7.97 21.93
C PHE A 58 5.13 -8.98 22.36
N PRO A 59 4.24 -8.62 23.31
CA PRO A 59 3.21 -9.55 23.79
C PRO A 59 2.22 -9.92 22.67
N ARG A 60 1.79 -11.18 22.70
CA ARG A 60 0.80 -11.66 21.74
C ARG A 60 -0.48 -10.84 21.73
N THR A 61 -0.85 -10.33 22.91
CA THR A 61 -2.06 -9.53 23.06
C THR A 61 -2.00 -8.23 22.26
N GLU A 62 -0.79 -7.78 21.86
CA GLU A 62 -0.62 -6.56 21.06
C GLU A 62 -0.69 -6.82 19.56
N TYR A 63 -0.70 -8.09 19.15
CA TYR A 63 -0.60 -8.41 17.74
C TYR A 63 -1.75 -7.80 16.91
N ALA A 64 -2.98 -7.94 17.40
CA ALA A 64 -4.15 -7.43 16.68
C ALA A 64 -4.08 -5.92 16.50
N ASP A 65 -3.64 -5.18 17.53
CA ASP A 65 -3.49 -3.73 17.45
C ASP A 65 -2.41 -3.33 16.47
N ARG A 66 -1.31 -4.07 16.44
CA ARG A 66 -0.21 -3.79 15.51
C ARG A 66 -0.61 -4.08 14.07
N VAL A 67 -1.38 -5.14 13.84
CA VAL A 67 -1.93 -5.44 12.51
C VAL A 67 -2.86 -4.32 12.07
N ASP A 68 -3.71 -3.83 12.99
CA ASP A 68 -4.64 -2.77 12.67
C ASP A 68 -3.92 -1.47 12.31
N ARG A 69 -2.87 -1.12 13.05
CA ARG A 69 -2.06 0.06 12.71
C ARG A 69 -1.41 -0.08 11.34
N LEU A 70 -0.92 -1.28 11.05
CA LEU A 70 -0.31 -1.53 9.76
C LEU A 70 -1.34 -1.37 8.63
N ARG A 71 -2.54 -1.92 8.84
CA ARG A 71 -3.61 -1.79 7.85
C ARG A 71 -3.93 -0.34 7.56
N ARG A 72 -3.89 0.53 8.56
CA ARG A 72 -4.18 1.96 8.39
C ARG A 72 -3.13 2.68 7.57
N LYS A 73 -1.92 2.16 7.48
CA LYS A 73 -0.88 2.74 6.62
C LYS A 73 -1.15 2.45 5.15
N TYR A 74 -1.89 1.40 4.86
CA TYR A 74 -2.12 0.93 3.50
C TYR A 74 -3.55 1.24 3.06
N THR A 75 -3.97 2.48 3.24
CA THR A 75 -5.35 2.89 2.95
C THR A 75 -5.73 2.66 1.48
N VAL A 76 -4.76 2.71 0.58
CA VAL A 76 -5.02 2.49 -0.84
C VAL A 76 -5.55 1.08 -1.11
N LEU A 77 -5.27 0.12 -0.25
CA LEU A 77 -5.77 -1.24 -0.43
C LEU A 77 -7.27 -1.38 -0.17
N ALA A 78 -7.89 -0.37 0.44
CA ALA A 78 -9.33 -0.34 0.61
C ALA A 78 -10.05 0.08 -0.67
N LEU A 79 -9.29 0.54 -1.67
CA LEU A 79 -9.86 1.02 -2.93
C LEU A 79 -9.79 -0.05 -4.00
N LEU A 80 -10.79 -0.06 -4.89
CA LEU A 80 -10.70 -0.80 -6.13
C LEU A 80 -9.77 -0.05 -7.08
N PRO A 81 -9.13 -0.73 -8.05
CA PRO A 81 -8.23 -0.02 -8.97
C PRO A 81 -8.87 1.21 -9.63
N ARG A 82 -10.12 1.10 -10.06
CA ARG A 82 -10.81 2.23 -10.72
C ARG A 82 -11.05 3.42 -9.78
N GLN A 83 -11.01 3.18 -8.47
CA GLN A 83 -11.18 4.25 -7.48
C GLN A 83 -9.88 4.98 -7.18
N MET A 84 -8.76 4.46 -7.68
CA MET A 84 -7.45 5.08 -7.48
C MET A 84 -7.19 6.21 -8.48
N ILE A 85 -7.96 6.24 -9.55
CA ILE A 85 -7.81 7.24 -10.62
C ILE A 85 -9.05 8.11 -10.73
N GLU A 86 -8.87 9.25 -11.39
CA GLU A 86 -9.97 10.20 -11.62
C GLU A 86 -10.79 9.83 -12.84
#